data_2ffb61e5351e8f8ff08c7333da9efee6
#
_entry.id   2ffb61e5351e8f8ff08c7333da9efee6
#
_cell.length_a   1.000
_cell.length_b   1.000
_cell.length_c   1.000
_cell.angle_alpha   90.00
_cell.angle_beta   90.00
_cell.angle_gamma   90.00
#
_symmetry.space_group_name_H-M   'P 1'
#
loop_
_entity.id
_entity.type
_entity.pdbx_description
1 polymer ?
#
loop_
_entity_poly.entity_id
_entity_poly.type
_entity_poly.pdbx_seq_one_letter_code
_entity_poly.pdbx_strand_id
1 'polypeptide(L)'
;MTTHVNIQFSAKEGRAKEAADNMANIALPMTRKQPGCLELEFSGDIGKNEFCIWGTWSSLRDYNSYMAIRKASRKSGHNEPIDRDTWKVKIFSAIQIAD
;
A
#
# COMPACT_ATOMS: atom_id res chain seq x y z
N MET A 1 -3.61 4.09 19.38
CA MET A 1 -2.97 2.79 19.21
C MET A 1 -2.45 2.65 17.78
N THR A 2 -1.22 2.28 17.63
CA THR A 2 -0.56 2.15 16.33
C THR A 2 -1.20 1.02 15.51
N THR A 3 -1.40 1.29 14.23
CA THR A 3 -2.00 0.34 13.30
C THR A 3 -0.96 -0.05 12.25
N HIS A 4 -0.84 -1.35 12.01
CA HIS A 4 0.05 -1.90 10.99
C HIS A 4 -0.79 -2.45 9.85
N VAL A 5 -0.42 -2.08 8.63
CA VAL A 5 -1.14 -2.49 7.44
C VAL A 5 -0.19 -3.25 6.53
N ASN A 6 -0.61 -4.43 6.11
CA ASN A 6 0.12 -5.22 5.12
C ASN A 6 -0.72 -5.31 3.85
N ILE A 7 -0.14 -4.92 2.73
CA ILE A 7 -0.80 -4.98 1.43
C ILE A 7 0.04 -5.85 0.52
N GLN A 8 -0.58 -6.85 -0.10
CA GLN A 8 0.07 -7.71 -1.08
C GLN A 8 -0.66 -7.60 -2.39
N PHE A 9 0.08 -7.58 -3.49
CA PHE A 9 -0.51 -7.48 -4.81
C PHE A 9 0.44 -7.96 -5.89
N SER A 10 -0.11 -8.17 -7.09
CA SER A 10 0.63 -8.45 -8.31
C SER A 10 0.29 -7.40 -9.35
N ALA A 11 1.15 -7.25 -10.34
CA ALA A 11 0.89 -6.41 -11.50
C ALA A 11 0.14 -7.21 -12.57
N LYS A 12 -0.48 -6.50 -13.49
CA LYS A 12 -1.01 -7.11 -14.71
C LYS A 12 0.15 -7.73 -15.49
N GLU A 13 -0.14 -8.75 -16.26
CA GLU A 13 0.87 -9.48 -17.01
C GLU A 13 1.77 -8.53 -17.82
N GLY A 14 3.07 -8.72 -17.70
CA GLY A 14 4.07 -7.92 -18.42
C GLY A 14 4.30 -6.52 -17.86
N ARG A 15 3.62 -6.14 -16.76
CA ARG A 15 3.69 -4.78 -16.24
C ARG A 15 4.28 -4.68 -14.82
N ALA A 16 5.00 -5.72 -14.39
CA ALA A 16 5.56 -5.77 -13.03
C ALA A 16 6.55 -4.63 -12.75
N LYS A 17 7.46 -4.35 -13.70
CA LYS A 17 8.42 -3.26 -13.51
C LYS A 17 7.74 -1.90 -13.48
N GLU A 18 6.76 -1.68 -14.34
CA GLU A 18 5.98 -0.45 -14.36
C GLU A 18 5.24 -0.24 -13.03
N ALA A 19 4.62 -1.31 -12.50
CA ALA A 19 3.94 -1.25 -11.22
C ALA A 19 4.90 -0.93 -10.09
N ALA A 20 6.07 -1.56 -10.06
CA ALA A 20 7.09 -1.29 -9.04
C ALA A 20 7.58 0.15 -9.11
N ASP A 21 7.87 0.66 -10.30
CA ASP A 21 8.36 2.02 -10.49
C ASP A 21 7.29 3.06 -10.08
N ASN A 22 6.04 2.86 -10.48
CA ASN A 22 4.95 3.76 -10.10
C ASN A 22 4.74 3.79 -8.59
N MET A 23 4.77 2.63 -7.96
CA MET A 23 4.59 2.52 -6.52
C MET A 23 5.73 3.19 -5.77
N ALA A 24 6.98 2.89 -6.14
CA ALA A 24 8.16 3.41 -5.46
C ALA A 24 8.38 4.90 -5.68
N ASN A 25 8.06 5.42 -6.86
CA ASN A 25 8.43 6.79 -7.24
C ASN A 25 7.28 7.78 -7.18
N ILE A 26 6.04 7.31 -7.19
CA ILE A 26 4.86 8.20 -7.22
C ILE A 26 3.92 7.95 -6.05
N ALA A 27 3.34 6.75 -5.98
CA ALA A 27 2.27 6.48 -5.01
C ALA A 27 2.75 6.49 -3.56
N LEU A 28 3.80 5.74 -3.25
CA LEU A 28 4.26 5.62 -1.87
C LEU A 28 4.94 6.88 -1.32
N PRO A 29 5.71 7.66 -2.11
CA PRO A 29 6.18 8.95 -1.62
C PRO A 29 5.03 9.89 -1.23
N MET A 30 3.93 9.89 -1.97
CA MET A 30 2.74 10.66 -1.63
C MET A 30 2.07 10.13 -0.35
N THR A 31 1.96 8.81 -0.23
CA THR A 31 1.37 8.17 0.95
C THR A 31 2.18 8.50 2.21
N ARG A 32 3.51 8.49 2.09
CA ARG A 32 4.40 8.75 3.23
C ARG A 32 4.20 10.14 3.84
N LYS A 33 3.72 11.08 3.05
CA LYS A 33 3.48 12.46 3.49
C LYS A 33 2.11 12.66 4.15
N GLN A 34 1.27 11.65 4.17
CA GLN A 34 -0.09 11.79 4.71
C GLN A 34 -0.10 11.85 6.23
N PRO A 35 -1.05 12.62 6.80
CA PRO A 35 -1.19 12.67 8.25
C PRO A 35 -1.39 11.27 8.83
N GLY A 36 -0.62 10.95 9.85
CA GLY A 36 -0.72 9.67 10.53
C GLY A 36 0.08 8.54 9.91
N CYS A 37 0.67 8.73 8.73
CA CYS A 37 1.57 7.74 8.15
C CYS A 37 2.94 7.87 8.81
N LEU A 38 3.30 6.90 9.64
CA LEU A 38 4.54 6.94 10.41
C LEU A 38 5.69 6.27 9.67
N GLU A 39 5.41 5.20 8.95
CA GLU A 39 6.44 4.43 8.27
C GLU A 39 5.84 3.66 7.10
N LEU A 40 6.60 3.53 6.03
CA LEU A 40 6.25 2.69 4.88
C LEU A 40 7.48 1.92 4.42
N GLU A 41 7.28 0.65 4.11
CA GLU A 41 8.27 -0.18 3.45
C GLU A 41 7.64 -0.84 2.24
N PHE A 42 8.40 -0.91 1.15
CA PHE A 42 7.95 -1.55 -0.09
C PHE A 42 8.99 -2.59 -0.49
N SER A 43 8.53 -3.81 -0.73
CA SER A 43 9.40 -4.90 -1.15
C SER A 43 8.66 -5.77 -2.16
N GLY A 44 9.42 -6.60 -2.84
CA GLY A 44 8.83 -7.50 -3.81
C GLY A 44 9.88 -8.16 -4.68
N ASP A 45 9.38 -8.97 -5.61
CA ASP A 45 10.19 -9.67 -6.59
C ASP A 45 9.56 -9.45 -7.97
N ILE A 46 10.20 -8.61 -8.78
CA ILE A 46 9.67 -8.25 -10.11
C ILE A 46 9.57 -9.50 -11.00
N GLY A 47 10.57 -10.40 -10.92
CA GLY A 47 10.57 -11.62 -11.71
C GLY A 47 9.43 -12.57 -11.37
N LYS A 48 8.99 -12.59 -10.12
CA LYS A 48 7.88 -13.42 -9.67
C LYS A 48 6.55 -12.65 -9.67
N ASN A 49 6.57 -11.37 -9.98
CA ASN A 49 5.40 -10.50 -9.95
C ASN A 49 4.69 -10.54 -8.59
N GLU A 50 5.47 -10.42 -7.51
CA GLU A 50 4.97 -10.40 -6.15
C GLU A 50 5.42 -9.13 -5.46
N PHE A 51 4.49 -8.38 -4.84
CA PHE A 51 4.80 -7.12 -4.17
C PHE A 51 4.12 -7.05 -2.82
N CYS A 52 4.76 -6.35 -1.89
CA CYS A 52 4.30 -6.21 -0.52
C CYS A 52 4.59 -4.81 -0.01
N ILE A 53 3.60 -4.20 0.63
CA ILE A 53 3.74 -2.92 1.31
C ILE A 53 3.46 -3.13 2.79
N TRP A 54 4.37 -2.69 3.65
CA TRP A 54 4.13 -2.58 5.08
C TRP A 54 3.98 -1.12 5.44
N GLY A 55 2.88 -0.77 6.09
CA GLY A 55 2.64 0.58 6.56
C GLY A 55 2.37 0.60 8.05
N THR A 56 2.93 1.61 8.73
CA THR A 56 2.64 1.86 10.13
C THR A 56 1.93 3.21 10.21
N TRP A 57 0.74 3.20 10.81
CA TRP A 57 -0.12 4.38 10.92
C TRP A 57 -0.40 4.69 12.39
N SER A 58 -0.55 5.96 12.71
CA SER A 58 -0.82 6.39 14.09
C SER A 58 -2.15 5.83 14.60
N SER A 59 -3.12 5.59 13.71
CA SER A 59 -4.41 4.99 14.05
C SER A 59 -5.07 4.38 12.82
N LEU A 60 -6.03 3.49 13.06
CA LEU A 60 -6.87 2.94 11.99
C LEU A 60 -7.67 4.04 11.31
N ARG A 61 -8.11 5.04 12.08
CA ARG A 61 -8.85 6.18 11.54
C ARG A 61 -8.05 6.94 10.49
N ASP A 62 -6.77 7.20 10.76
CA ASP A 62 -5.91 7.92 9.81
C ASP A 62 -5.72 7.11 8.54
N TYR A 63 -5.48 5.81 8.65
CA TYR A 63 -5.38 4.94 7.50
C TYR A 63 -6.66 4.94 6.67
N ASN A 64 -7.81 4.76 7.32
CA ASN A 64 -9.10 4.72 6.62
C ASN A 64 -9.41 6.05 5.94
N SER A 65 -9.08 7.18 6.56
CA SER A 65 -9.27 8.51 5.98
C SER A 65 -8.47 8.67 4.68
N TYR A 66 -7.21 8.23 4.70
CA TYR A 66 -6.39 8.29 3.51
C TYR A 66 -6.90 7.35 2.41
N MET A 67 -7.30 6.13 2.76
CA MET A 67 -7.83 5.17 1.79
C MET A 67 -9.11 5.70 1.12
N ALA A 68 -9.96 6.41 1.87
CA ALA A 68 -11.15 7.03 1.31
C ALA A 68 -10.79 8.09 0.26
N ILE A 69 -9.77 8.90 0.52
CA ILE A 69 -9.28 9.90 -0.43
C ILE A 69 -8.75 9.23 -1.69
N ARG A 70 -7.97 8.17 -1.53
CA ARG A 70 -7.40 7.44 -2.67
C ARG A 70 -8.48 6.79 -3.53
N LYS A 71 -9.46 6.18 -2.88
CA LYS A 71 -10.59 5.55 -3.58
C LYS A 71 -11.40 6.59 -4.37
N ALA A 72 -11.66 7.74 -3.77
CA ALA A 72 -12.41 8.82 -4.43
C ALA A 72 -11.65 9.41 -5.62
N SER A 73 -10.31 9.44 -5.57
CA SER A 73 -9.49 9.98 -6.65
C SER A 73 -9.24 8.98 -7.78
N ARG A 74 -9.56 7.70 -7.58
CA ARG A 74 -9.35 6.68 -8.59
C ARG A 74 -10.40 6.81 -9.70
N LYS A 75 -9.93 6.97 -10.94
CA LYS A 75 -10.82 7.11 -12.08
C LYS A 75 -11.28 5.75 -12.57
N SER A 76 -12.57 5.63 -12.89
CA SER A 76 -13.13 4.44 -13.54
C SER A 76 -12.46 4.22 -14.89
N GLY A 77 -12.13 2.98 -15.21
CA GLY A 77 -11.48 2.64 -16.48
C GLY A 77 -10.01 3.02 -16.56
N HIS A 78 -9.40 3.42 -15.48
CA HIS A 78 -7.97 3.74 -15.44
C HIS A 78 -7.13 2.49 -15.76
N ASN A 79 -6.24 2.62 -16.75
CA ASN A 79 -5.37 1.52 -17.16
C ASN A 79 -4.12 1.46 -16.28
N GLU A 80 -4.30 1.10 -15.02
CA GLU A 80 -3.20 1.00 -14.07
C GLU A 80 -2.43 -0.31 -14.24
N PRO A 81 -1.14 -0.35 -13.88
CA PRO A 81 -0.36 -1.59 -13.98
C PRO A 81 -0.68 -2.62 -12.90
N ILE A 82 -1.38 -2.24 -11.83
CA ILE A 82 -1.71 -3.15 -10.73
C ILE A 82 -2.95 -3.97 -11.10
N ASP A 83 -2.88 -5.28 -10.85
CA ASP A 83 -4.03 -6.15 -10.94
C ASP A 83 -4.80 -6.07 -9.61
N ARG A 84 -5.90 -5.32 -9.61
CA ARG A 84 -6.68 -5.10 -8.38
C ARG A 84 -7.34 -6.35 -7.84
N ASP A 85 -7.53 -7.37 -8.66
CA ASP A 85 -8.08 -8.64 -8.18
C ASP A 85 -7.11 -9.36 -7.23
N THR A 86 -5.82 -9.04 -7.30
CA THR A 86 -4.80 -9.61 -6.40
C THR A 86 -4.57 -8.78 -5.15
N TRP A 87 -5.18 -7.60 -5.04
CA TRP A 87 -4.96 -6.67 -3.94
C TRP A 87 -5.55 -7.20 -2.64
N LYS A 88 -4.67 -7.49 -1.67
CA LYS A 88 -5.07 -8.04 -0.37
C LYS A 88 -4.53 -7.15 0.74
N VAL A 89 -5.41 -6.78 1.66
CA VAL A 89 -5.07 -5.92 2.79
C VAL A 89 -5.30 -6.67 4.09
N LYS A 90 -4.30 -6.65 4.97
CA LYS A 90 -4.42 -7.14 6.34
C LYS A 90 -4.09 -6.00 7.29
N ILE A 91 -4.92 -5.82 8.30
CA ILE A 91 -4.79 -4.74 9.26
C ILE A 91 -4.59 -5.32 10.64
N PHE A 92 -3.57 -4.83 11.35
CA PHE A 92 -3.22 -5.31 12.69
C PHE A 92 -3.10 -4.12 13.64
N SER A 93 -3.59 -4.28 14.85
CA SER A 93 -3.32 -3.31 15.92
C SER A 93 -2.07 -3.75 16.67
N ALA A 94 -1.26 -2.79 17.06
CA ALA A 94 -0.06 -3.07 17.83
C ALA A 94 -0.43 -3.75 19.15
N ILE A 95 0.33 -4.77 19.52
CA ILE A 95 0.20 -5.44 20.82
C ILE A 95 1.51 -5.22 21.56
N GLN A 96 1.40 -4.72 22.78
CA GLN A 96 2.59 -4.43 23.58
C GLN A 96 3.32 -5.72 23.97
N ILE A 97 4.63 -5.72 23.72
CA ILE A 97 5.49 -6.81 24.13
C ILE A 97 5.98 -6.52 25.54
N ALA A 98 5.85 -7.49 26.44
CA ALA A 98 6.36 -7.35 27.81
C ALA A 98 7.89 -7.32 27.79
N ASP A 99 8.47 -6.58 28.72
CA ASP A 99 9.92 -6.48 28.87
C ASP A 99 10.57 -7.78 29.32
#